data_4d7f06475632aa44abfe7f201aec498c
#
_entry.id   4d7f06475632aa44abfe7f201aec498c
#
_cell.length_a   1.000
_cell.length_b   1.000
_cell.length_c   1.000
_cell.angle_alpha   90.00
_cell.angle_beta   90.00
_cell.angle_gamma   90.00
#
_symmetry.space_group_name_H-M   'P 1'
#
loop_
_entity.id
_entity.type
_entity.pdbx_description
1 polymer ?
#
loop_
_entity_poly.entity_id
_entity_poly.type
_entity_poly.pdbx_seq_one_letter_code
_entity_poly.pdbx_strand_id
1 'polypeptide(L)'
;GDLDLDDALGPLLDPLGASEIKPAIDPQRRMFALARLIAEQMGGDAPKGATLLRLARETGATMDRLLVEDIGPEQLLDEKVVDIFPDLSAHWQDTIRLFANVQVKWLAWLGENGMLDAAARRNRLFDKARETWLANPPSTPIVAAGGTSAAPALAKLLRVVSELPQGAVILPDFDLTMDGQVWDELGRAGAAPTPDHTAFARNDAVTHPQYHLKLLLNRMGVAREEVQQWHRKGMTAA
;
A
#
# COMPACT_ATOMS: atom_id res chain seq x y z
N GLY A 1 5.91 2.26 -16.86
CA GLY A 1 6.40 3.48 -16.28
C GLY A 1 5.46 3.86 -15.18
N ASP A 2 5.89 3.72 -13.93
CA ASP A 2 5.19 4.32 -12.81
C ASP A 2 5.18 5.82 -13.09
N LEU A 3 4.00 6.38 -13.31
CA LEU A 3 3.80 7.82 -13.23
C LEU A 3 4.28 8.20 -11.83
N ASP A 4 5.21 9.12 -11.77
CA ASP A 4 5.70 9.66 -10.50
C ASP A 4 4.53 10.41 -9.87
N LEU A 5 3.76 9.69 -9.05
CA LEU A 5 2.54 10.21 -8.42
C LEU A 5 2.86 11.45 -7.56
N ASP A 6 4.11 11.58 -7.10
CA ASP A 6 4.58 12.75 -6.39
C ASP A 6 4.55 14.01 -7.28
N ASP A 7 4.94 13.88 -8.55
CA ASP A 7 4.88 14.99 -9.51
C ASP A 7 3.43 15.29 -9.95
N ALA A 8 2.59 14.28 -10.05
CA ALA A 8 1.20 14.45 -10.46
C ALA A 8 0.29 15.02 -9.35
N LEU A 9 0.54 14.67 -8.10
CA LEU A 9 -0.27 15.11 -6.96
C LEU A 9 0.25 16.42 -6.33
N GLY A 10 1.54 16.72 -6.45
CA GLY A 10 2.14 17.93 -5.91
C GLY A 10 1.38 19.22 -6.26
N PRO A 11 0.92 19.43 -7.52
CA PRO A 11 0.13 20.59 -7.91
C PRO A 11 -1.30 20.63 -7.36
N LEU A 12 -1.86 19.47 -7.00
CA LEU A 12 -3.22 19.37 -6.46
C LEU A 12 -3.27 19.51 -4.94
N LEU A 13 -2.16 19.21 -4.29
CA LEU A 13 -1.97 19.44 -2.86
C LEU A 13 -1.51 20.86 -2.65
N ASP A 14 -1.98 21.49 -1.57
CA ASP A 14 -1.43 22.79 -1.17
C ASP A 14 0.11 22.72 -1.21
N PRO A 15 0.77 23.49 -2.12
CA PRO A 15 2.22 23.41 -2.28
C PRO A 15 2.98 23.78 -0.99
N LEU A 16 2.40 24.62 -0.15
CA LEU A 16 2.95 24.98 1.16
C LEU A 16 2.83 23.82 2.14
N GLY A 17 1.72 23.06 2.10
CA GLY A 17 1.54 21.88 2.93
C GLY A 17 2.45 20.71 2.51
N ALA A 18 2.68 20.54 1.23
CA ALA A 18 3.62 19.53 0.70
C ALA A 18 5.07 19.82 1.07
N SER A 19 5.45 21.09 1.19
CA SER A 19 6.81 21.52 1.59
C SER A 19 7.15 21.19 3.05
N GLU A 20 6.17 20.96 3.91
CA GLU A 20 6.36 20.51 5.29
C GLU A 20 6.72 19.04 5.39
N ILE A 21 6.44 18.25 4.33
CA ILE A 21 6.73 16.83 4.30
C ILE A 21 8.20 16.64 3.88
N LYS A 22 8.96 15.94 4.72
CA LYS A 22 10.36 15.64 4.46
C LYS A 22 10.54 15.06 3.05
N PRO A 23 11.65 15.41 2.35
CA PRO A 23 11.91 14.94 1.00
C PRO A 23 12.13 13.42 0.98
N ALA A 24 11.84 12.80 -0.17
CA ALA A 24 12.21 11.42 -0.42
C ALA A 24 13.73 11.30 -0.61
N ILE A 25 14.29 10.19 -0.14
CA ILE A 25 15.69 9.87 -0.38
C ILE A 25 15.90 9.53 -1.85
N ASP A 26 17.03 9.98 -2.41
CA ASP A 26 17.47 9.57 -3.74
C ASP A 26 17.66 8.03 -3.82
N PRO A 27 17.18 7.37 -4.90
CA PRO A 27 17.24 5.91 -5.02
C PRO A 27 18.65 5.31 -4.96
N GLN A 28 19.66 6.01 -5.52
CA GLN A 28 21.03 5.52 -5.48
C GLN A 28 21.62 5.66 -4.07
N ARG A 29 21.39 6.80 -3.42
CA ARG A 29 21.78 7.04 -2.02
C ARG A 29 21.13 6.01 -1.10
N ARG A 30 19.85 5.71 -1.32
CA ARG A 30 19.11 4.66 -0.60
C ARG A 30 19.81 3.31 -0.72
N MET A 31 20.10 2.89 -1.95
CA MET A 31 20.75 1.59 -2.23
C MET A 31 22.08 1.46 -1.49
N PHE A 32 22.95 2.49 -1.54
CA PHE A 32 24.24 2.45 -0.87
C PHE A 32 24.13 2.48 0.66
N ALA A 33 23.22 3.28 1.20
CA ALA A 33 22.99 3.36 2.64
C ALA A 33 22.42 2.03 3.19
N LEU A 34 21.46 1.42 2.49
CA LEU A 34 20.95 0.09 2.83
C LEU A 34 22.03 -0.99 2.73
N ALA A 35 22.86 -0.97 1.67
CA ALA A 35 23.96 -1.92 1.53
C ALA A 35 24.91 -1.86 2.73
N ARG A 36 25.25 -0.66 3.21
CA ARG A 36 26.07 -0.47 4.40
C ARG A 36 25.40 -1.04 5.64
N LEU A 37 24.14 -0.72 5.90
CA LEU A 37 23.41 -1.22 7.06
C LEU A 37 23.27 -2.75 7.05
N ILE A 38 23.02 -3.34 5.90
CA ILE A 38 22.95 -4.81 5.73
C ILE A 38 24.32 -5.43 6.05
N ALA A 39 25.40 -4.88 5.49
CA ALA A 39 26.75 -5.37 5.76
C ALA A 39 27.13 -5.28 7.25
N GLU A 40 26.77 -4.18 7.91
CA GLU A 40 26.98 -4.01 9.35
C GLU A 40 26.19 -5.03 10.18
N GLN A 41 24.94 -5.36 9.76
CA GLN A 41 24.10 -6.34 10.46
C GLN A 41 24.55 -7.78 10.25
N MET A 42 25.03 -8.14 9.06
CA MET A 42 25.50 -9.49 8.73
C MET A 42 26.96 -9.73 9.13
N GLY A 43 27.73 -8.67 9.38
CA GLY A 43 29.12 -8.77 9.78
C GLY A 43 29.97 -9.53 8.75
N GLY A 44 30.72 -10.55 9.22
CA GLY A 44 31.58 -11.36 8.36
C GLY A 44 30.90 -12.16 7.25
N ASP A 45 29.62 -12.45 7.42
CA ASP A 45 28.81 -13.23 6.47
C ASP A 45 28.19 -12.36 5.36
N ALA A 46 28.41 -11.05 5.40
CA ALA A 46 27.86 -10.14 4.41
C ALA A 46 28.42 -10.41 3.00
N PRO A 47 27.56 -10.51 1.98
CA PRO A 47 28.01 -10.60 0.60
C PRO A 47 28.78 -9.33 0.21
N LYS A 48 29.60 -9.42 -0.83
CA LYS A 48 30.46 -8.30 -1.28
C LYS A 48 30.08 -7.83 -2.68
N GLY A 49 30.46 -6.61 -3.01
CA GLY A 49 30.33 -6.05 -4.36
C GLY A 49 28.90 -6.03 -4.89
N ALA A 50 28.72 -6.47 -6.12
CA ALA A 50 27.42 -6.45 -6.81
C ALA A 50 26.32 -7.26 -6.11
N THR A 51 26.69 -8.35 -5.42
CA THR A 51 25.73 -9.18 -4.68
C THR A 51 25.13 -8.43 -3.50
N LEU A 52 25.94 -7.65 -2.76
CA LEU A 52 25.45 -6.82 -1.67
C LEU A 52 24.52 -5.72 -2.19
N LEU A 53 24.87 -5.07 -3.30
CA LEU A 53 24.02 -4.04 -3.90
C LEU A 53 22.68 -4.60 -4.41
N ARG A 54 22.69 -5.82 -4.96
CA ARG A 54 21.46 -6.51 -5.35
C ARG A 54 20.58 -6.80 -4.13
N LEU A 55 21.19 -7.35 -3.05
CA LEU A 55 20.48 -7.61 -1.80
C LEU A 55 19.87 -6.33 -1.23
N ALA A 56 20.62 -5.22 -1.22
CA ALA A 56 20.11 -3.93 -0.76
C ALA A 56 18.91 -3.43 -1.57
N ARG A 57 18.94 -3.61 -2.89
CA ARG A 57 17.83 -3.25 -3.77
C ARG A 57 16.59 -4.11 -3.52
N GLU A 58 16.75 -5.42 -3.39
CA GLU A 58 15.66 -6.35 -3.10
C GLU A 58 15.05 -6.08 -1.71
N THR A 59 15.90 -5.82 -0.71
CA THR A 59 15.48 -5.41 0.64
C THR A 59 14.67 -4.10 0.58
N GLY A 60 15.18 -3.09 -0.13
CA GLY A 60 14.48 -1.83 -0.33
C GLY A 60 13.12 -1.99 -1.02
N ALA A 61 13.04 -2.81 -2.06
CA ALA A 61 11.78 -3.11 -2.75
C ALA A 61 10.77 -3.84 -1.84
N THR A 62 11.24 -4.72 -0.95
CA THR A 62 10.38 -5.38 0.04
C THR A 62 9.88 -4.38 1.08
N MET A 63 10.74 -3.49 1.57
CA MET A 63 10.34 -2.39 2.46
C MET A 63 9.26 -1.50 1.83
N ASP A 64 9.40 -1.16 0.54
CA ASP A 64 8.41 -0.36 -0.17
C ASP A 64 7.04 -1.05 -0.23
N ARG A 65 7.01 -2.35 -0.49
CA ARG A 65 5.75 -3.13 -0.49
C ARG A 65 5.08 -3.11 0.88
N LEU A 66 5.86 -3.29 1.95
CA LEU A 66 5.34 -3.22 3.32
C LEU A 66 4.82 -1.81 3.66
N LEU A 67 5.56 -0.77 3.29
CA LEU A 67 5.13 0.63 3.49
C LEU A 67 3.85 0.95 2.72
N VAL A 68 3.68 0.42 1.50
CA VAL A 68 2.45 0.57 0.72
C VAL A 68 1.26 -0.06 1.44
N GLU A 69 1.47 -1.19 2.13
CA GLU A 69 0.45 -1.91 2.91
C GLU A 69 0.31 -1.41 4.35
N ASP A 70 1.05 -0.36 4.73
CA ASP A 70 1.08 0.23 6.08
C ASP A 70 1.55 -0.79 7.15
N ILE A 71 2.51 -1.64 6.78
CA ILE A 71 3.11 -2.67 7.65
C ILE A 71 4.46 -2.19 8.16
N GLY A 72 4.55 -1.97 9.46
CA GLY A 72 5.80 -1.60 10.15
C GLY A 72 6.64 -2.81 10.61
N PRO A 73 7.90 -2.58 11.02
CA PRO A 73 8.78 -3.65 11.50
C PRO A 73 8.26 -4.35 12.77
N GLU A 74 7.52 -3.65 13.62
CA GLU A 74 6.90 -4.19 14.82
C GLU A 74 5.88 -5.28 14.51
N GLN A 75 5.13 -5.13 13.41
CA GLN A 75 4.16 -6.12 12.97
C GLN A 75 4.81 -7.38 12.41
N LEU A 76 6.03 -7.27 11.84
CA LEU A 76 6.80 -8.42 11.36
C LEU A 76 7.39 -9.22 12.51
N LEU A 77 7.61 -8.59 13.67
CA LEU A 77 8.16 -9.21 14.87
C LEU A 77 7.06 -9.70 15.83
N ASP A 78 5.78 -9.49 15.51
CA ASP A 78 4.67 -9.99 16.31
C ASP A 78 4.70 -11.53 16.31
N GLU A 79 4.69 -12.12 17.51
CA GLU A 79 4.69 -13.58 17.71
C GLU A 79 3.56 -14.26 16.93
N LYS A 80 2.41 -13.59 16.81
CA LYS A 80 1.27 -14.11 16.02
C LYS A 80 1.59 -14.29 14.54
N VAL A 81 2.47 -13.45 13.96
CA VAL A 81 2.91 -13.59 12.57
C VAL A 81 3.88 -14.76 12.44
N VAL A 82 4.73 -14.97 13.43
CA VAL A 82 5.67 -16.09 13.49
C VAL A 82 4.91 -17.41 13.69
N ASP A 83 3.87 -17.43 14.52
CA ASP A 83 3.04 -18.60 14.83
C ASP A 83 2.09 -19.01 13.69
N ILE A 84 1.75 -18.11 12.76
CA ILE A 84 0.95 -18.45 11.57
C ILE A 84 1.66 -19.50 10.69
N PHE A 85 2.96 -19.60 10.80
CA PHE A 85 3.78 -20.53 10.02
C PHE A 85 4.67 -21.40 10.92
N PRO A 86 4.09 -22.31 11.73
CA PRO A 86 4.85 -23.14 12.67
C PRO A 86 5.90 -24.04 12.01
N ASP A 87 5.70 -24.35 10.73
CA ASP A 87 6.62 -25.16 9.92
C ASP A 87 7.78 -24.36 9.29
N LEU A 88 7.84 -23.03 9.51
CA LEU A 88 8.97 -22.24 9.03
C LEU A 88 10.24 -22.63 9.78
N SER A 89 11.25 -23.00 9.01
CA SER A 89 12.57 -23.36 9.56
C SER A 89 13.15 -22.22 10.40
N ALA A 90 13.97 -22.54 11.40
CA ALA A 90 14.68 -21.55 12.21
C ALA A 90 15.43 -20.52 11.35
N HIS A 91 15.98 -20.96 10.21
CA HIS A 91 16.64 -20.08 9.24
C HIS A 91 15.69 -18.98 8.67
N TRP A 92 14.43 -19.30 8.44
CA TRP A 92 13.45 -18.31 7.97
C TRP A 92 13.12 -17.27 9.05
N GLN A 93 12.95 -17.71 10.29
CA GLN A 93 12.74 -16.81 11.42
C GLN A 93 13.92 -15.85 11.62
N ASP A 94 15.16 -16.35 11.50
CA ASP A 94 16.36 -15.52 11.58
C ASP A 94 16.42 -14.50 10.43
N THR A 95 15.99 -14.90 9.24
CA THR A 95 15.91 -13.99 8.08
C THR A 95 14.90 -12.87 8.29
N ILE A 96 13.70 -13.16 8.85
CA ILE A 96 12.70 -12.15 9.17
C ILE A 96 13.23 -11.18 10.25
N ARG A 97 13.88 -11.71 11.30
CA ARG A 97 14.47 -10.89 12.35
C ARG A 97 15.58 -9.98 11.81
N LEU A 98 16.45 -10.51 10.96
CA LEU A 98 17.49 -9.72 10.29
C LEU A 98 16.87 -8.59 9.47
N PHE A 99 15.88 -8.90 8.65
CA PHE A 99 15.16 -7.92 7.83
C PHE A 99 14.51 -6.82 8.70
N ALA A 100 13.77 -7.20 9.74
CA ALA A 100 13.12 -6.25 10.64
C ALA A 100 14.14 -5.35 11.37
N ASN A 101 15.26 -5.91 11.82
CA ASN A 101 16.34 -5.13 12.44
C ASN A 101 16.98 -4.14 11.45
N VAL A 102 17.19 -4.54 10.19
CA VAL A 102 17.67 -3.63 9.15
C VAL A 102 16.64 -2.53 8.92
N GLN A 103 15.35 -2.86 8.88
CA GLN A 103 14.26 -1.89 8.70
C GLN A 103 14.20 -0.87 9.85
N VAL A 104 14.29 -1.31 11.10
CA VAL A 104 14.34 -0.41 12.28
C VAL A 104 15.50 0.58 12.17
N LYS A 105 16.71 0.07 11.89
CA LYS A 105 17.90 0.93 11.73
C LYS A 105 17.77 1.86 10.53
N TRP A 106 17.16 1.40 9.46
CA TRP A 106 16.89 2.20 8.28
C TRP A 106 15.97 3.39 8.59
N LEU A 107 14.87 3.14 9.29
CA LEU A 107 13.94 4.21 9.69
C LEU A 107 14.61 5.22 10.63
N ALA A 108 15.43 4.77 11.57
CA ALA A 108 16.22 5.65 12.43
C ALA A 108 17.18 6.52 11.61
N TRP A 109 17.92 5.91 10.69
CA TRP A 109 18.85 6.61 9.80
C TRP A 109 18.14 7.67 8.92
N LEU A 110 16.98 7.33 8.35
CA LEU A 110 16.16 8.31 7.61
C LEU A 110 15.73 9.47 8.49
N GLY A 111 15.30 9.18 9.72
CA GLY A 111 14.91 10.18 10.71
C GLY A 111 16.02 11.18 11.02
N GLU A 112 17.24 10.68 11.28
CA GLU A 112 18.45 11.46 11.55
C GLU A 112 18.88 12.33 10.35
N ASN A 113 18.66 11.85 9.13
CA ASN A 113 19.00 12.58 7.90
C ASN A 113 17.86 13.47 7.38
N GLY A 114 16.73 13.55 8.07
CA GLY A 114 15.61 14.38 7.68
C GLY A 114 14.94 13.96 6.38
N MET A 115 14.91 12.67 6.07
CA MET A 115 14.38 12.10 4.82
C MET A 115 13.30 11.07 5.09
N LEU A 116 12.60 10.68 4.04
CA LEU A 116 11.62 9.58 4.02
C LEU A 116 11.96 8.62 2.85
N ASP A 117 11.45 7.41 2.91
CA ASP A 117 11.29 6.58 1.71
C ASP A 117 10.23 7.18 0.79
N ALA A 118 10.36 6.99 -0.53
CA ALA A 118 9.40 7.51 -1.50
C ALA A 118 7.98 7.00 -1.24
N ALA A 119 7.82 5.71 -0.89
CA ALA A 119 6.53 5.14 -0.53
C ALA A 119 5.94 5.77 0.75
N ALA A 120 6.76 6.00 1.78
CA ALA A 120 6.33 6.67 3.00
C ALA A 120 5.93 8.13 2.74
N ARG A 121 6.71 8.85 1.92
CA ARG A 121 6.39 10.23 1.53
C ARG A 121 5.06 10.30 0.77
N ARG A 122 4.84 9.38 -0.19
CA ARG A 122 3.57 9.30 -0.91
C ARG A 122 2.38 9.08 0.04
N ASN A 123 2.49 8.18 1.01
CA ASN A 123 1.42 7.97 2.00
C ASN A 123 1.15 9.25 2.81
N ARG A 124 2.21 9.98 3.22
CA ARG A 124 2.06 11.28 3.89
C ARG A 124 1.37 12.34 3.04
N LEU A 125 1.64 12.35 1.73
CA LEU A 125 0.96 13.24 0.78
C LEU A 125 -0.53 12.89 0.67
N PHE A 126 -0.89 11.61 0.61
CA PHE A 126 -2.29 11.18 0.62
C PHE A 126 -3.01 11.57 1.92
N ASP A 127 -2.37 11.40 3.07
CA ASP A 127 -2.93 11.82 4.36
C ASP A 127 -3.12 13.34 4.41
N LYS A 128 -2.13 14.11 3.95
CA LYS A 128 -2.22 15.57 3.90
C LYS A 128 -3.35 16.05 2.98
N ALA A 129 -3.48 15.44 1.79
CA ALA A 129 -4.58 15.73 0.88
C ALA A 129 -5.94 15.44 1.53
N ARG A 130 -6.06 14.28 2.17
CA ARG A 130 -7.26 13.87 2.88
C ARG A 130 -7.64 14.88 3.97
N GLU A 131 -6.71 15.28 4.81
CA GLU A 131 -6.93 16.24 5.90
C GLU A 131 -7.32 17.62 5.35
N THR A 132 -6.62 18.09 4.32
CA THR A 132 -6.91 19.37 3.69
C THR A 132 -8.30 19.40 3.06
N TRP A 133 -8.69 18.35 2.34
CA TRP A 133 -10.00 18.29 1.68
C TRP A 133 -11.16 18.03 2.64
N LEU A 134 -10.93 17.37 3.76
CA LEU A 134 -11.93 17.27 4.83
C LEU A 134 -12.18 18.62 5.51
N ALA A 135 -11.12 19.39 5.75
CA ALA A 135 -11.24 20.71 6.38
C ALA A 135 -11.78 21.77 5.41
N ASN A 136 -11.34 21.74 4.16
CA ASN A 136 -11.67 22.71 3.12
C ASN A 136 -11.94 22.00 1.79
N PRO A 137 -13.17 21.54 1.56
CA PRO A 137 -13.53 20.86 0.32
C PRO A 137 -13.27 21.71 -0.91
N PRO A 138 -12.63 21.17 -1.97
CA PRO A 138 -12.36 21.93 -3.18
C PRO A 138 -13.65 22.32 -3.88
N SER A 139 -13.67 23.54 -4.45
CA SER A 139 -14.79 24.05 -5.25
C SER A 139 -14.82 23.54 -6.68
N THR A 140 -13.73 22.89 -7.12
CA THR A 140 -13.59 22.30 -8.46
C THR A 140 -13.85 20.79 -8.41
N PRO A 141 -14.34 20.16 -9.49
CA PRO A 141 -14.53 18.72 -9.54
C PRO A 141 -13.21 17.94 -9.34
N ILE A 142 -13.25 16.94 -8.48
CA ILE A 142 -12.15 15.99 -8.27
C ILE A 142 -12.64 14.61 -8.67
N VAL A 143 -12.01 14.03 -9.69
CA VAL A 143 -12.38 12.70 -10.19
C VAL A 143 -11.15 11.79 -10.16
N ALA A 144 -11.26 10.70 -9.40
CA ALA A 144 -10.28 9.61 -9.41
C ALA A 144 -10.80 8.49 -10.30
N ALA A 145 -10.07 8.15 -11.37
CA ALA A 145 -10.49 7.15 -12.32
C ALA A 145 -9.41 6.08 -12.58
N GLY A 146 -9.83 4.82 -12.78
CA GLY A 146 -8.96 3.73 -13.23
C GLY A 146 -8.05 3.14 -12.15
N GLY A 147 -8.21 3.53 -10.88
CA GLY A 147 -7.43 2.99 -9.78
C GLY A 147 -7.82 1.55 -9.46
N THR A 148 -6.85 0.64 -9.47
CA THR A 148 -7.03 -0.76 -9.04
C THR A 148 -6.23 -1.08 -7.78
N SER A 149 -5.38 -0.16 -7.32
CA SER A 149 -4.60 -0.33 -6.09
C SER A 149 -5.50 -0.19 -4.87
N ALA A 150 -5.39 -1.16 -3.97
CA ALA A 150 -6.10 -1.14 -2.69
C ALA A 150 -5.22 -0.65 -1.52
N ALA A 151 -4.09 0.03 -1.80
CA ALA A 151 -3.21 0.55 -0.74
C ALA A 151 -4.00 1.35 0.32
N PRO A 152 -3.80 1.10 1.63
CA PRO A 152 -4.61 1.71 2.69
C PRO A 152 -4.67 3.24 2.65
N ALA A 153 -3.53 3.90 2.45
CA ALA A 153 -3.48 5.36 2.39
C ALA A 153 -4.27 5.91 1.20
N LEU A 154 -4.16 5.26 0.02
CA LEU A 154 -4.94 5.62 -1.16
C LEU A 154 -6.43 5.37 -0.95
N ALA A 155 -6.82 4.23 -0.38
CA ALA A 155 -8.22 3.92 -0.11
C ALA A 155 -8.87 4.95 0.80
N LYS A 156 -8.18 5.39 1.86
CA LYS A 156 -8.63 6.47 2.76
C LYS A 156 -8.83 7.79 2.00
N LEU A 157 -7.93 8.14 1.09
CA LEU A 157 -8.07 9.34 0.25
C LEU A 157 -9.24 9.20 -0.72
N LEU A 158 -9.39 8.05 -1.40
CA LEU A 158 -10.50 7.81 -2.32
C LEU A 158 -11.86 7.87 -1.61
N ARG A 159 -11.93 7.42 -0.35
CA ARG A 159 -13.14 7.61 0.46
C ARG A 159 -13.50 9.09 0.56
N VAL A 160 -12.55 9.95 0.90
CA VAL A 160 -12.80 11.40 0.97
C VAL A 160 -13.22 11.95 -0.39
N VAL A 161 -12.52 11.56 -1.48
CA VAL A 161 -12.90 11.98 -2.84
C VAL A 161 -14.34 11.59 -3.16
N SER A 162 -14.79 10.39 -2.77
CA SER A 162 -16.17 9.94 -3.04
C SER A 162 -17.24 10.75 -2.25
N GLU A 163 -16.85 11.42 -1.17
CA GLU A 163 -17.72 12.20 -0.31
C GLU A 163 -17.70 13.72 -0.61
N LEU A 164 -16.75 14.17 -1.45
CA LEU A 164 -16.68 15.58 -1.83
C LEU A 164 -17.95 16.01 -2.60
N PRO A 165 -18.41 17.27 -2.45
CA PRO A 165 -19.61 17.77 -3.15
C PRO A 165 -19.54 17.64 -4.68
N GLN A 166 -18.35 17.72 -5.26
CA GLN A 166 -18.07 17.52 -6.68
C GLN A 166 -17.00 16.44 -6.89
N GLY A 167 -17.03 15.40 -6.05
CA GLY A 167 -16.12 14.29 -6.09
C GLY A 167 -16.70 13.07 -6.78
N ALA A 168 -15.86 12.26 -7.42
CA ALA A 168 -16.23 10.95 -7.95
C ALA A 168 -15.05 10.00 -7.98
N VAL A 169 -15.33 8.72 -7.68
CA VAL A 169 -14.38 7.62 -7.87
C VAL A 169 -14.94 6.68 -8.93
N ILE A 170 -14.20 6.49 -10.02
CA ILE A 170 -14.61 5.62 -11.13
C ILE A 170 -13.79 4.34 -11.06
N LEU A 171 -14.46 3.23 -10.75
CA LEU A 171 -13.87 1.91 -10.68
C LEU A 171 -13.92 1.25 -12.06
N PRO A 172 -12.77 0.76 -12.60
CA PRO A 172 -12.76 0.03 -13.87
C PRO A 172 -13.34 -1.38 -13.69
N ASP A 173 -14.06 -1.87 -14.68
CA ASP A 173 -14.48 -3.26 -14.80
C ASP A 173 -15.16 -3.86 -13.55
N PHE A 174 -15.88 -3.03 -12.79
CA PHE A 174 -16.59 -3.48 -11.60
C PHE A 174 -17.83 -4.29 -11.99
N ASP A 175 -17.88 -5.56 -11.58
CA ASP A 175 -19.00 -6.45 -11.88
C ASP A 175 -20.14 -6.30 -10.87
N LEU A 176 -21.16 -5.52 -11.24
CA LEU A 176 -22.38 -5.36 -10.46
C LEU A 176 -23.30 -6.59 -10.51
N THR A 177 -23.08 -7.51 -11.47
CA THR A 177 -23.93 -8.70 -11.67
C THR A 177 -23.43 -9.92 -10.92
N MET A 178 -22.21 -9.88 -10.36
CA MET A 178 -21.63 -10.97 -9.60
C MET A 178 -22.55 -11.41 -8.45
N ASP A 179 -22.65 -12.72 -8.22
CA ASP A 179 -23.37 -13.28 -7.09
C ASP A 179 -22.85 -12.74 -5.75
N GLY A 180 -23.76 -12.43 -4.83
CA GLY A 180 -23.43 -11.84 -3.53
C GLY A 180 -22.58 -12.76 -2.66
N GLN A 181 -22.79 -14.08 -2.69
CA GLN A 181 -22.00 -15.04 -1.91
C GLN A 181 -20.57 -15.11 -2.44
N VAL A 182 -20.39 -15.11 -3.76
CA VAL A 182 -19.05 -15.07 -4.40
C VAL A 182 -18.34 -13.77 -4.03
N TRP A 183 -19.05 -12.63 -4.07
CA TRP A 183 -18.49 -11.35 -3.65
C TRP A 183 -18.04 -11.35 -2.20
N ASP A 184 -18.82 -11.93 -1.28
CA ASP A 184 -18.49 -11.98 0.14
C ASP A 184 -17.28 -12.89 0.41
N GLU A 185 -17.19 -14.01 -0.29
CA GLU A 185 -16.04 -14.92 -0.20
C GLU A 185 -14.72 -14.26 -0.64
N LEU A 186 -14.73 -13.37 -1.65
CA LEU A 186 -13.55 -12.60 -2.04
C LEU A 186 -13.01 -11.77 -0.87
N GLY A 187 -13.86 -11.22 -0.04
CA GLY A 187 -13.48 -10.41 1.12
C GLY A 187 -12.89 -11.21 2.28
N ARG A 188 -13.06 -12.52 2.30
CA ARG A 188 -12.52 -13.43 3.33
C ARG A 188 -11.16 -13.99 2.97
N ALA A 189 -10.71 -13.81 1.73
CA ALA A 189 -9.42 -14.29 1.28
C ALA A 189 -8.30 -13.73 2.16
N GLY A 190 -7.53 -14.62 2.77
CA GLY A 190 -6.47 -14.27 3.73
C GLY A 190 -6.90 -14.10 5.18
N ALA A 191 -8.20 -14.18 5.49
CA ALA A 191 -8.67 -14.26 6.88
C ALA A 191 -8.30 -15.62 7.49
N ALA A 192 -8.05 -15.65 8.80
CA ALA A 192 -7.87 -16.89 9.53
C ALA A 192 -9.16 -17.73 9.46
N PRO A 193 -9.07 -19.07 9.32
CA PRO A 193 -10.24 -19.95 9.35
C PRO A 193 -10.97 -19.79 10.68
N THR A 194 -12.29 -19.63 10.61
CA THR A 194 -13.17 -19.65 11.79
C THR A 194 -13.95 -20.98 11.80
N PRO A 195 -14.47 -21.41 12.97
CA PRO A 195 -15.23 -22.68 13.06
C PRO A 195 -16.40 -22.78 12.08
N ASP A 196 -16.98 -21.62 11.70
CA ASP A 196 -18.15 -21.55 10.83
C ASP A 196 -17.79 -21.37 9.34
N HIS A 197 -16.52 -21.13 9.02
CA HIS A 197 -16.07 -20.88 7.66
C HIS A 197 -14.73 -21.53 7.37
N THR A 198 -14.75 -22.51 6.46
CA THR A 198 -13.52 -22.98 5.82
C THR A 198 -12.89 -21.84 5.04
N ALA A 199 -11.60 -21.58 5.29
CA ALA A 199 -10.87 -20.61 4.50
C ALA A 199 -10.94 -21.00 3.01
N PHE A 200 -11.31 -20.05 2.17
CA PHE A 200 -11.15 -20.19 0.73
C PHE A 200 -9.71 -20.60 0.42
N ALA A 201 -9.50 -21.48 -0.55
CA ALA A 201 -8.14 -21.76 -1.00
C ALA A 201 -7.49 -20.44 -1.42
N ARG A 202 -6.49 -20.02 -0.67
CA ARG A 202 -5.90 -18.67 -0.65
C ARG A 202 -5.54 -18.13 -2.03
N ASN A 203 -5.23 -19.02 -2.98
CA ASN A 203 -4.74 -18.64 -4.29
C ASN A 203 -5.86 -18.26 -5.26
N ASP A 204 -7.04 -18.81 -5.12
CA ASP A 204 -8.13 -18.62 -6.08
C ASP A 204 -8.78 -17.24 -5.94
N ALA A 205 -8.95 -16.76 -4.71
CA ALA A 205 -9.56 -15.47 -4.48
C ALA A 205 -8.64 -14.30 -4.88
N VAL A 206 -7.34 -14.39 -4.59
CA VAL A 206 -6.35 -13.34 -4.92
C VAL A 206 -6.17 -13.19 -6.43
N THR A 207 -6.35 -14.26 -7.19
CA THR A 207 -6.26 -14.24 -8.67
C THR A 207 -7.56 -13.80 -9.33
N HIS A 208 -8.67 -13.71 -8.59
CA HIS A 208 -9.94 -13.30 -9.15
C HIS A 208 -9.90 -11.83 -9.56
N PRO A 209 -10.38 -11.45 -10.78
CA PRO A 209 -10.33 -10.08 -11.29
C PRO A 209 -10.95 -9.02 -10.35
N GLN A 210 -12.00 -9.40 -9.62
CA GLN A 210 -12.71 -8.49 -8.70
C GLN A 210 -12.06 -8.41 -7.31
N TYR A 211 -11.04 -9.23 -6.98
CA TYR A 211 -10.45 -9.27 -5.66
C TYR A 211 -9.90 -7.90 -5.20
N HIS A 212 -9.13 -7.24 -6.06
CA HIS A 212 -8.54 -5.94 -5.72
C HIS A 212 -9.60 -4.86 -5.54
N LEU A 213 -10.69 -4.90 -6.30
CA LEU A 213 -11.81 -3.97 -6.17
C LEU A 213 -12.58 -4.23 -4.86
N LYS A 214 -12.81 -5.50 -4.49
CA LYS A 214 -13.39 -5.86 -3.18
C LYS A 214 -12.52 -5.35 -2.04
N LEU A 215 -11.21 -5.58 -2.11
CA LEU A 215 -10.26 -5.13 -1.10
C LEU A 215 -10.24 -3.59 -1.00
N LEU A 216 -10.28 -2.90 -2.15
CA LEU A 216 -10.33 -1.45 -2.19
C LEU A 216 -11.60 -0.92 -1.51
N LEU A 217 -12.77 -1.44 -1.87
CA LEU A 217 -14.05 -1.02 -1.25
C LEU A 217 -14.05 -1.29 0.26
N ASN A 218 -13.57 -2.45 0.70
CA ASN A 218 -13.45 -2.77 2.13
C ASN A 218 -12.56 -1.74 2.85
N ARG A 219 -11.43 -1.35 2.27
CA ARG A 219 -10.51 -0.35 2.84
C ARG A 219 -11.05 1.07 2.78
N MET A 220 -11.88 1.37 1.80
CA MET A 220 -12.62 2.64 1.73
C MET A 220 -13.79 2.68 2.72
N GLY A 221 -14.26 1.54 3.22
CA GLY A 221 -15.48 1.44 4.00
C GLY A 221 -16.74 1.71 3.16
N VAL A 222 -16.73 1.28 1.88
CA VAL A 222 -17.83 1.43 0.93
C VAL A 222 -18.45 0.06 0.68
N ALA A 223 -19.77 -0.04 0.83
CA ALA A 223 -20.51 -1.24 0.50
C ALA A 223 -20.68 -1.37 -1.03
N ARG A 224 -20.79 -2.61 -1.52
CA ARG A 224 -20.99 -2.86 -2.96
C ARG A 224 -22.22 -2.14 -3.52
N GLU A 225 -23.26 -2.07 -2.73
CA GLU A 225 -24.57 -1.48 -3.06
C GLU A 225 -24.49 0.05 -3.23
N GLU A 226 -23.46 0.69 -2.72
CA GLU A 226 -23.18 2.11 -2.92
C GLU A 226 -22.56 2.38 -4.30
N VAL A 227 -22.03 1.35 -4.97
CA VAL A 227 -21.43 1.49 -6.30
C VAL A 227 -22.53 1.53 -7.35
N GLN A 228 -22.55 2.60 -8.14
CA GLN A 228 -23.56 2.82 -9.16
C GLN A 228 -22.97 2.69 -10.56
N GLN A 229 -23.76 2.18 -11.49
CA GLN A 229 -23.37 2.12 -12.88
C GLN A 229 -23.23 3.52 -13.48
N TRP A 230 -22.13 3.79 -14.16
CA TRP A 230 -21.96 5.03 -14.89
C TRP A 230 -22.88 5.05 -16.12
N HIS A 231 -23.93 5.87 -16.10
CA HIS A 231 -24.82 6.03 -17.23
C HIS A 231 -24.25 7.01 -18.26
N ARG A 232 -23.89 6.52 -19.43
CA ARG A 232 -23.68 7.39 -20.59
C ARG A 232 -25.02 7.93 -21.08
N LYS A 233 -25.24 9.26 -21.03
CA LYS A 233 -26.36 9.88 -21.75
C LYS A 233 -26.25 9.51 -23.23
N GLY A 234 -27.22 8.75 -23.74
CA GLY A 234 -27.32 8.41 -25.18
C GLY A 234 -27.05 6.95 -25.58
N MET A 235 -26.73 6.05 -24.64
CA MET A 235 -26.80 4.60 -24.92
C MET A 235 -28.13 4.06 -24.40
N THR A 236 -29.12 3.99 -25.25
CA THR A 236 -30.27 3.09 -25.05
C THR A 236 -29.72 1.67 -25.04
N ALA A 237 -30.06 0.89 -24.01
CA ALA A 237 -29.81 -0.54 -23.98
C ALA A 237 -30.43 -1.18 -25.23
N ALA A 238 -29.61 -1.88 -26.01
CA ALA A 238 -30.09 -2.71 -27.12
C ALA A 238 -30.59 -4.05 -26.58
#